data_809d306c7296a8d5a2d96e39531245e4
#
_entry.id   809d306c7296a8d5a2d96e39531245e4
#
_cell.length_a   1.000
_cell.length_b   1.000
_cell.length_c   1.000
_cell.angle_alpha   90.00
_cell.angle_beta   90.00
_cell.angle_gamma   90.00
#
_symmetry.space_group_name_H-M   'P 1'
#
loop_
_entity.id
_entity.type
_entity.pdbx_description
1 polymer ?
#
loop_
_entity_poly.entity_id
_entity_poly.type
_entity_poly.pdbx_seq_one_letter_code
_entity_poly.pdbx_strand_id
1 'polypeptide(L)'
;MIQTKVVRVPITQPILPREIELRDPQFYVVSAKNLDEFIARVEKESGQVVFIAMSVADYELMSYNMQEIKRYVQQMQDVVVYYRRVVEDNNSKVDDNNN
;
A
#
# COMPACT_ATOMS: atom_id res chain seq x y z
N MET A 1 26.76 -21.97 -41.96
CA MET A 1 25.88 -20.90 -41.51
C MET A 1 25.24 -21.30 -40.18
N ILE A 2 25.52 -20.56 -39.11
CA ILE A 2 24.97 -20.87 -37.80
C ILE A 2 23.59 -20.23 -37.71
N GLN A 3 22.57 -21.06 -37.54
CA GLN A 3 21.21 -20.58 -37.27
C GLN A 3 20.98 -20.49 -35.77
N THR A 4 20.75 -19.28 -35.32
CA THR A 4 20.39 -19.05 -33.90
C THR A 4 18.88 -19.24 -33.77
N LYS A 5 18.48 -20.24 -33.02
CA LYS A 5 17.08 -20.51 -32.74
C LYS A 5 16.70 -19.81 -31.43
N VAL A 6 15.80 -18.85 -31.52
CA VAL A 6 15.28 -18.17 -30.32
C VAL A 6 14.14 -19.00 -29.76
N VAL A 7 14.32 -19.50 -28.53
CA VAL A 7 13.30 -20.24 -27.81
C VAL A 7 12.68 -19.32 -26.78
N ARG A 8 11.37 -19.14 -26.87
CA ARG A 8 10.61 -18.40 -25.85
C ARG A 8 9.97 -19.39 -24.90
N VAL A 9 10.23 -19.18 -23.61
CA VAL A 9 9.70 -20.03 -22.56
C VAL A 9 8.68 -19.24 -21.74
N PRO A 10 7.49 -19.79 -21.46
CA PRO A 10 6.53 -19.12 -20.61
C PRO A 10 7.11 -18.88 -19.20
N ILE A 11 6.84 -17.72 -18.66
CA ILE A 11 7.31 -17.32 -17.34
C ILE A 11 6.14 -17.52 -16.36
N THR A 12 6.38 -18.30 -15.32
CA THR A 12 5.41 -18.49 -14.25
C THR A 12 5.46 -17.30 -13.31
N GLN A 13 4.32 -16.68 -13.10
CA GLN A 13 4.19 -15.54 -12.21
C GLN A 13 3.71 -15.97 -10.84
N PRO A 14 4.29 -15.45 -9.75
CA PRO A 14 3.72 -15.66 -8.43
C PRO A 14 2.36 -14.99 -8.30
N ILE A 15 1.55 -15.51 -7.40
CA ILE A 15 0.25 -14.90 -7.10
C ILE A 15 0.48 -13.54 -6.45
N LEU A 16 -0.27 -12.54 -6.89
CA LEU A 16 -0.20 -11.20 -6.31
C LEU A 16 -0.62 -11.24 -4.83
N PRO A 17 0.03 -10.44 -3.99
CA PRO A 17 -0.39 -10.32 -2.62
C PRO A 17 -1.82 -9.76 -2.54
N ARG A 18 -2.50 -10.09 -1.45
CA ARG A 18 -3.84 -9.58 -1.17
C ARG A 18 -3.80 -8.07 -1.04
N GLU A 19 -4.78 -7.39 -1.61
CA GLU A 19 -4.90 -5.95 -1.46
C GLU A 19 -5.06 -5.56 0.00
N ILE A 20 -4.39 -4.45 0.38
CA ILE A 20 -4.51 -3.88 1.71
C ILE A 20 -5.63 -2.85 1.68
N GLU A 21 -6.61 -3.04 2.56
CA GLU A 21 -7.65 -2.07 2.78
C GLU A 21 -7.24 -1.19 3.96
N LEU A 22 -6.75 0.02 3.66
CA LEU A 22 -6.34 0.98 4.67
C LEU A 22 -7.53 1.79 5.13
N ARG A 23 -7.73 1.83 6.44
CA ARG A 23 -8.75 2.66 7.06
C ARG A 23 -8.12 3.93 7.59
N ASP A 24 -8.83 5.04 7.49
CA ASP A 24 -8.37 6.33 7.99
C ASP A 24 -8.73 6.45 9.48
N PRO A 25 -7.73 6.52 10.37
CA PRO A 25 -7.99 6.78 11.77
C PRO A 25 -8.37 8.23 11.99
N GLN A 26 -9.17 8.48 13.00
CA GLN A 26 -9.52 9.83 13.39
C GLN A 26 -8.55 10.33 14.45
N PHE A 27 -8.02 11.52 14.22
CA PHE A 27 -7.13 12.19 15.15
C PHE A 27 -7.79 13.44 15.68
N TYR A 28 -7.58 13.71 16.96
CA TYR A 28 -8.10 14.90 17.61
C TYR A 28 -6.94 15.79 18.03
N VAL A 29 -7.06 17.08 17.73
CA VAL A 29 -6.10 18.06 18.21
C VAL A 29 -6.56 18.52 19.58
N VAL A 30 -5.76 18.22 20.61
CA VAL A 30 -6.07 18.55 21.99
C VAL A 30 -5.13 19.65 22.45
N SER A 31 -5.70 20.73 22.97
CA SER A 31 -4.99 21.86 23.57
C SER A 31 -5.48 22.08 25.00
N ALA A 32 -4.84 22.98 25.70
CA ALA A 32 -5.31 23.35 27.04
C ALA A 32 -6.74 23.88 27.06
N LYS A 33 -7.23 24.40 25.92
CA LYS A 33 -8.59 24.95 25.82
C LYS A 33 -9.68 23.88 25.69
N ASN A 34 -9.39 22.74 25.09
CA ASN A 34 -10.39 21.68 24.81
C ASN A 34 -10.10 20.38 25.56
N LEU A 35 -9.13 20.37 26.45
CA LEU A 35 -8.71 19.18 27.17
C LEU A 35 -9.87 18.56 27.95
N ASP A 36 -10.64 19.35 28.67
CA ASP A 36 -11.73 18.84 29.49
C ASP A 36 -12.85 18.23 28.65
N GLU A 37 -13.18 18.83 27.51
CA GLU A 37 -14.14 18.31 26.55
C GLU A 37 -13.67 16.98 25.96
N PHE A 38 -12.38 16.92 25.65
CA PHE A 38 -11.77 15.71 25.10
C PHE A 38 -11.82 14.56 26.11
N ILE A 39 -11.46 14.83 27.35
CA ILE A 39 -11.51 13.82 28.43
C ILE A 39 -12.94 13.30 28.60
N ALA A 40 -13.92 14.18 28.62
CA ALA A 40 -15.33 13.80 28.74
C ALA A 40 -15.78 12.92 27.57
N ARG A 41 -15.34 13.24 26.36
CA ARG A 41 -15.66 12.45 25.16
C ARG A 41 -15.05 11.06 25.23
N VAL A 42 -13.78 10.94 25.58
CA VAL A 42 -13.08 9.66 25.68
C VAL A 42 -13.74 8.78 26.74
N GLU A 43 -14.08 9.36 27.88
CA GLU A 43 -14.79 8.65 28.95
C GLU A 43 -16.14 8.13 28.46
N LYS A 44 -16.89 8.94 27.73
CA LYS A 44 -18.21 8.57 27.21
C LYS A 44 -18.11 7.45 26.16
N GLU A 45 -17.12 7.51 25.28
CA GLU A 45 -16.96 6.53 24.18
C GLU A 45 -16.37 5.20 24.66
N SER A 46 -15.41 5.26 25.59
CA SER A 46 -14.63 4.09 26.00
C SER A 46 -14.90 3.64 27.44
N GLY A 47 -15.62 4.44 28.24
CA GLY A 47 -15.83 4.18 29.64
C GLY A 47 -14.59 4.39 30.53
N GLN A 48 -13.44 4.71 29.93
CA GLN A 48 -12.18 4.96 30.63
C GLN A 48 -11.45 6.12 29.96
N VAL A 49 -10.68 6.87 30.77
CA VAL A 49 -9.87 7.97 30.24
C VAL A 49 -8.49 7.43 29.88
N VAL A 50 -8.41 6.72 28.75
CA VAL A 50 -7.16 6.18 28.21
C VAL A 50 -7.04 6.59 26.75
N PHE A 51 -5.92 7.21 26.41
CA PHE A 51 -5.63 7.60 25.03
C PHE A 51 -4.13 7.61 24.80
N ILE A 52 -3.75 7.49 23.53
CA ILE A 52 -2.36 7.61 23.11
C ILE A 52 -2.20 8.98 22.47
N ALA A 53 -1.20 9.73 22.93
CA ALA A 53 -0.95 11.08 22.44
C ALA A 53 0.42 11.17 21.79
N MET A 54 0.53 12.07 20.83
CA MET A 54 1.79 12.41 20.20
C MET A 54 1.87 13.93 19.98
N SER A 55 3.06 14.45 19.81
CA SER A 55 3.23 15.86 19.50
C SER A 55 2.74 16.16 18.07
N VAL A 56 2.46 17.43 17.80
CA VAL A 56 2.08 17.87 16.45
C VAL A 56 3.21 17.56 15.46
N ALA A 57 4.46 17.78 15.87
CA ALA A 57 5.61 17.48 15.01
C ALA A 57 5.70 16.00 14.66
N ASP A 58 5.47 15.12 15.63
CA ASP A 58 5.47 13.68 15.39
C ASP A 58 4.28 13.24 14.54
N TYR A 59 3.13 13.86 14.71
CA TYR A 59 1.98 13.60 13.86
C TYR A 59 2.27 13.97 12.40
N GLU A 60 2.89 15.13 12.17
CA GLU A 60 3.27 15.56 10.82
C GLU A 60 4.28 14.61 10.20
N LEU A 61 5.26 14.16 10.97
CA LEU A 61 6.26 13.19 10.51
C LEU A 61 5.61 11.85 10.18
N MET A 62 4.72 11.36 11.02
CA MET A 62 3.99 10.12 10.78
C MET A 62 3.13 10.23 9.51
N SER A 63 2.44 11.35 9.32
CA SER A 63 1.63 11.59 8.14
C SER A 63 2.47 11.63 6.86
N TYR A 64 3.62 12.30 6.92
CA TYR A 64 4.57 12.32 5.82
C TYR A 64 5.06 10.92 5.47
N ASN A 65 5.48 10.15 6.48
CA ASN A 65 5.95 8.79 6.26
C ASN A 65 4.87 7.91 5.64
N MET A 66 3.62 8.07 6.09
CA MET A 66 2.50 7.32 5.53
C MET A 66 2.26 7.66 4.06
N GLN A 67 2.35 8.93 3.69
CA GLN A 67 2.22 9.36 2.30
C GLN A 67 3.34 8.79 1.44
N GLU A 68 4.58 8.78 1.95
CA GLU A 68 5.72 8.19 1.26
C GLU A 68 5.55 6.69 1.05
N ILE A 69 5.05 5.97 2.05
CA ILE A 69 4.77 4.54 1.95
C ILE A 69 3.69 4.30 0.89
N LYS A 70 2.61 5.06 0.92
CA LYS A 70 1.53 4.94 -0.08
C LYS A 70 2.05 5.19 -1.49
N ARG A 71 2.89 6.21 -1.67
CA ARG A 71 3.50 6.51 -2.97
C ARG A 71 4.37 5.36 -3.45
N TYR A 72 5.22 4.83 -2.59
CA TYR A 72 6.10 3.71 -2.92
C TYR A 72 5.31 2.47 -3.33
N VAL A 73 4.29 2.12 -2.55
CA VAL A 73 3.42 0.97 -2.84
C VAL A 73 2.73 1.16 -4.19
N GLN A 74 2.21 2.36 -4.47
CA GLN A 74 1.55 2.63 -5.75
C GLN A 74 2.52 2.50 -6.92
N GLN A 75 3.72 3.03 -6.80
CA GLN A 75 4.74 2.91 -7.85
C GLN A 75 5.17 1.47 -8.07
N MET A 76 5.33 0.69 -7.00
CA MET A 76 5.64 -0.72 -7.11
C MET A 76 4.51 -1.51 -7.77
N GLN A 77 3.27 -1.19 -7.45
CA GLN A 77 2.11 -1.80 -8.08
C GLN A 77 2.08 -1.52 -9.59
N ASP A 78 2.37 -0.29 -9.98
CA ASP A 78 2.41 0.09 -11.40
C ASP A 78 3.50 -0.69 -12.14
N VAL A 79 4.68 -0.86 -11.54
CA VAL A 79 5.77 -1.66 -12.11
C VAL A 79 5.36 -3.13 -12.26
N VAL A 80 4.74 -3.70 -11.23
CA VAL A 80 4.29 -5.10 -11.25
C VAL A 80 3.25 -5.31 -12.36
N VAL A 81 2.29 -4.40 -12.48
CA VAL A 81 1.25 -4.48 -13.53
C VAL A 81 1.90 -4.43 -14.92
N TYR A 82 2.86 -3.54 -15.11
CA TYR A 82 3.60 -3.44 -16.39
C TYR A 82 4.28 -4.76 -16.75
N TYR A 83 5.06 -5.32 -15.82
CA TYR A 83 5.77 -6.56 -16.09
C TYR A 83 4.84 -7.75 -16.26
N ARG A 84 3.72 -7.80 -15.58
CA ARG A 84 2.72 -8.85 -15.76
C ARG A 84 2.13 -8.79 -17.16
N ARG A 85 1.86 -7.62 -17.70
CA ARG A 85 1.39 -7.47 -19.09
C ARG A 85 2.42 -7.95 -20.08
N VAL A 86 3.69 -7.62 -19.87
CA VAL A 86 4.78 -8.09 -20.74
C VAL A 86 4.89 -9.62 -20.72
N VAL A 87 4.80 -10.22 -19.53
CA VAL A 87 4.86 -11.68 -19.37
C VAL A 87 3.63 -12.35 -20.00
N GLU A 88 2.45 -11.81 -19.83
CA GLU A 88 1.22 -12.33 -20.43
C GLU A 88 1.30 -12.29 -21.97
N ASP A 89 1.79 -11.20 -22.53
CA ASP A 89 2.02 -11.10 -23.98
C ASP A 89 3.03 -12.13 -24.47
N ASN A 90 4.11 -12.33 -23.72
CA ASN A 90 5.11 -13.34 -24.05
C ASN A 90 4.52 -14.76 -24.02
N ASN A 91 3.75 -15.08 -23.00
CA ASN A 91 3.12 -16.38 -22.87
C ASN A 91 2.08 -16.62 -23.98
N SER A 92 1.33 -15.60 -24.34
CA SER A 92 0.38 -15.65 -25.46
C SER A 92 1.09 -15.95 -26.79
N LYS A 93 2.25 -15.31 -27.04
CA LYS A 93 3.05 -15.57 -28.24
C LYS A 93 3.63 -16.97 -28.26
N VAL A 94 4.01 -17.51 -27.10
CA VAL A 94 4.49 -18.90 -26.97
C VAL A 94 3.37 -19.88 -27.34
N ASP A 95 2.15 -19.64 -26.85
CA ASP A 95 0.98 -20.50 -27.15
C ASP A 95 0.65 -20.47 -28.64
N ASP A 96 0.70 -19.29 -29.27
CA ASP A 96 0.47 -19.15 -30.72
C ASP A 96 1.50 -19.91 -31.57
N ASN A 97 2.74 -20.00 -31.08
CA ASN A 97 3.80 -20.72 -31.77
C ASN A 97 3.75 -22.23 -31.59
N ASN A 98 2.97 -22.74 -30.63
CA ASN A 98 2.82 -24.15 -30.34
C ASN A 98 1.67 -24.82 -31.12
N ASN A 99 0.95 -24.07 -31.91
CA ASN A 99 -0.13 -24.60 -32.77
C ASN A 99 0.44 -25.09 -34.14
#